data_95bd156db7399e1d5aa0970de56cdcdc
#
_entry.id   95bd156db7399e1d5aa0970de56cdcdc
#
_cell.length_a   1.000
_cell.length_b   1.000
_cell.length_c   1.000
_cell.angle_alpha   90.00
_cell.angle_beta   90.00
_cell.angle_gamma   90.00
#
_symmetry.space_group_name_H-M   'P 1'
#
loop_
_entity.id
_entity.type
_entity.pdbx_description
1 polymer ?
#
loop_
_entity_poly.entity_id
_entity_poly.type
_entity_poly.pdbx_seq_one_letter_code
_entity_poly.pdbx_strand_id
1 'polypeptide(L)'
;MAVRKVKDLIGLAARWGTKWSLWPPHLVTACCGVELAHAFGPAYDAERLGVLPMPSARHSNLLIIEGTITLKMAKFVKWVYEQMPEPKFVAAMGACAIKGGVFYGSYHMVPASNVVPVDVYISGCPPTPEALLKAIEKIQNKLYEAPGGSRRAGGDGVKTNEWPFDKRPGSTFFVEREEELAPGEKGLVLVVGPQHPGSGHMRLFVVLDGDIIVDVRPDPGFVHRGVEKLAERRPFWTVPPLVEKVSIMDSTNAILPYVHAVEKALGLQPPPRAKILRSIMAELGRIRTHLYDLALHGIFIGHSTAFMWGFGMGDMIAEVQAKVTGARTTSAYPIPGGVRRDLTTDGRQALERLLARLKPALSDFEKLFLKNPLVKARLEGVGVLDPKKAAELGAVGPPARASGIAYDARIQSPYDGYELIKPEMAVEKAGDAMARVAVRWSEIWASVEYIEEALRALPDGDIIDEALISLSPNFRREGVAGIFGVLTQLRPEPGEYHGLVEMTRGAAYVFISSTGSPYLKRVRFVTPSWRNLRPMAEAMKGYRLADLPAIYMSFGYFPPEADR
;
A
#
# COMPACT_ATOMS: atom_id res chain seq x y z
N MET A 1 -2.15 -57.40 5.29
CA MET A 1 -3.31 -56.56 5.66
C MET A 1 -2.95 -55.46 6.68
N ALA A 2 -2.30 -55.77 7.77
CA ALA A 2 -1.95 -54.81 8.83
C ALA A 2 -1.04 -53.63 8.37
N VAL A 3 0.03 -53.95 7.62
CA VAL A 3 0.96 -52.91 7.07
C VAL A 3 0.26 -51.92 6.14
N ARG A 4 -0.72 -52.34 5.35
CA ARG A 4 -1.51 -51.49 4.48
C ARG A 4 -2.41 -50.55 5.28
N LYS A 5 -3.09 -51.06 6.32
CA LYS A 5 -3.91 -50.26 7.23
C LYS A 5 -3.09 -49.20 8.00
N VAL A 6 -1.86 -49.51 8.44
CA VAL A 6 -0.97 -48.56 9.10
C VAL A 6 -0.52 -47.46 8.12
N LYS A 7 -0.15 -47.82 6.88
CA LYS A 7 0.20 -46.80 5.84
C LYS A 7 -0.99 -45.89 5.52
N ASP A 8 -2.21 -46.44 5.45
CA ASP A 8 -3.42 -45.67 5.20
C ASP A 8 -3.73 -44.71 6.37
N LEU A 9 -3.51 -45.11 7.64
CA LEU A 9 -3.65 -44.29 8.82
C LEU A 9 -2.61 -43.16 8.86
N ILE A 10 -1.35 -43.45 8.57
CA ILE A 10 -0.27 -42.45 8.48
C ILE A 10 -0.59 -41.43 7.38
N GLY A 11 -1.06 -41.91 6.20
CA GLY A 11 -1.47 -41.05 5.11
C GLY A 11 -2.65 -40.15 5.46
N LEU A 12 -3.62 -40.64 6.25
CA LEU A 12 -4.74 -39.85 6.75
C LEU A 12 -4.28 -38.77 7.75
N ALA A 13 -3.44 -39.15 8.70
CA ALA A 13 -2.88 -38.22 9.68
C ALA A 13 -2.03 -37.12 9.01
N ALA A 14 -1.21 -37.48 8.04
CA ALA A 14 -0.41 -36.52 7.28
C ALA A 14 -1.30 -35.52 6.50
N ARG A 15 -2.35 -36.01 5.85
CA ARG A 15 -3.32 -35.14 5.16
C ARG A 15 -4.04 -34.21 6.12
N TRP A 16 -4.50 -34.73 7.26
CA TRP A 16 -5.13 -33.93 8.29
C TRP A 16 -4.17 -32.85 8.83
N GLY A 17 -2.94 -33.23 9.15
CA GLY A 17 -1.90 -32.30 9.61
C GLY A 17 -1.62 -31.18 8.58
N THR A 18 -1.42 -31.54 7.31
CA THR A 18 -1.18 -30.56 6.24
C THR A 18 -2.39 -29.64 6.02
N LYS A 19 -3.62 -30.18 6.10
CA LYS A 19 -4.84 -29.39 5.96
C LYS A 19 -4.92 -28.25 6.97
N TRP A 20 -4.52 -28.50 8.21
CA TRP A 20 -4.61 -27.53 9.32
C TRP A 20 -3.27 -26.84 9.66
N SER A 21 -2.30 -26.89 8.74
CA SER A 21 -0.97 -26.30 8.89
C SER A 21 -0.50 -25.71 7.55
N LEU A 22 -1.27 -24.76 7.02
CA LEU A 22 -0.92 -24.02 5.81
C LEU A 22 -0.21 -22.72 6.21
N TRP A 23 1.11 -22.72 6.14
CA TRP A 23 1.94 -21.62 6.64
C TRP A 23 2.54 -20.82 5.48
N PRO A 24 1.99 -19.63 5.19
CA PRO A 24 2.54 -18.77 4.14
C PRO A 24 3.79 -18.03 4.61
N PRO A 25 4.83 -17.91 3.76
CA PRO A 25 5.90 -16.95 3.98
C PRO A 25 5.32 -15.55 3.78
N HIS A 26 5.83 -14.59 4.53
CA HIS A 26 5.40 -13.21 4.40
C HIS A 26 6.04 -12.59 3.14
N LEU A 27 5.38 -12.74 2.00
CA LEU A 27 5.82 -12.25 0.69
C LEU A 27 4.81 -11.27 0.12
N VAL A 28 4.72 -10.09 0.72
CA VAL A 28 3.88 -9.00 0.21
C VAL A 28 4.48 -8.46 -1.08
N THR A 29 3.76 -8.49 -2.18
CA THR A 29 4.23 -7.98 -3.47
C THR A 29 3.48 -6.73 -3.94
N ALA A 30 2.31 -6.45 -3.37
CA ALA A 30 1.51 -5.25 -3.70
C ALA A 30 0.31 -5.07 -2.75
N CYS A 31 -0.71 -4.33 -3.25
CA CYS A 31 -1.92 -3.94 -2.52
C CYS A 31 -2.75 -5.10 -1.96
N CYS A 32 -2.68 -6.28 -2.52
CA CYS A 32 -3.39 -7.44 -1.98
C CYS A 32 -2.89 -7.84 -0.59
N GLY A 33 -1.63 -7.52 -0.25
CA GLY A 33 -1.06 -7.75 1.07
C GLY A 33 -1.77 -7.01 2.20
N VAL A 34 -2.42 -5.90 1.92
CA VAL A 34 -3.24 -5.19 2.91
C VAL A 34 -4.49 -6.00 3.27
N GLU A 35 -5.19 -6.54 2.29
CA GLU A 35 -6.36 -7.40 2.56
C GLU A 35 -5.95 -8.77 3.13
N LEU A 36 -4.75 -9.26 2.78
CA LEU A 36 -4.16 -10.41 3.47
C LEU A 36 -3.93 -10.10 4.96
N ALA A 37 -3.33 -8.94 5.28
CA ALA A 37 -3.11 -8.54 6.67
C ALA A 37 -4.43 -8.35 7.43
N HIS A 38 -5.47 -7.81 6.80
CA HIS A 38 -6.82 -7.78 7.38
C HIS A 38 -7.37 -9.19 7.65
N ALA A 39 -7.09 -10.17 6.78
CA ALA A 39 -7.53 -11.55 7.00
C ALA A 39 -6.92 -12.19 8.26
N PHE A 40 -5.70 -11.79 8.65
CA PHE A 40 -5.08 -12.16 9.92
C PHE A 40 -5.48 -11.25 11.09
N GLY A 41 -6.19 -10.17 10.81
CA GLY A 41 -6.72 -9.26 11.82
C GLY A 41 -7.90 -9.86 12.60
N PRO A 42 -8.31 -9.21 13.71
CA PRO A 42 -9.30 -9.74 14.64
C PRO A 42 -10.70 -9.91 14.05
N ALA A 43 -11.02 -9.24 12.94
CA ALA A 43 -12.31 -9.35 12.29
C ALA A 43 -12.49 -10.67 11.50
N TYR A 44 -11.40 -11.25 11.00
CA TYR A 44 -11.45 -12.41 10.09
C TYR A 44 -10.77 -13.66 10.64
N ASP A 45 -9.72 -13.49 11.46
CA ASP A 45 -9.03 -14.57 12.17
C ASP A 45 -8.68 -15.78 11.27
N ALA A 46 -7.85 -15.55 10.25
CA ALA A 46 -7.42 -16.62 9.35
C ALA A 46 -6.65 -17.74 10.06
N GLU A 47 -6.06 -17.45 11.24
CA GLU A 47 -5.33 -18.42 12.05
C GLU A 47 -6.24 -19.57 12.52
N ARG A 48 -7.54 -19.34 12.72
CA ARG A 48 -8.53 -20.40 13.04
C ARG A 48 -8.63 -21.49 11.96
N LEU A 49 -8.21 -21.20 10.74
CA LEU A 49 -8.14 -22.15 9.64
C LEU A 49 -6.78 -22.90 9.59
N GLY A 50 -5.92 -22.70 10.58
CA GLY A 50 -4.57 -23.28 10.60
C GLY A 50 -3.59 -22.58 9.66
N VAL A 51 -3.88 -21.33 9.26
CA VAL A 51 -3.01 -20.52 8.42
C VAL A 51 -2.21 -19.58 9.31
N LEU A 52 -0.92 -19.85 9.46
CA LEU A 52 -0.04 -19.08 10.32
C LEU A 52 1.08 -18.45 9.49
N PRO A 53 1.21 -17.10 9.46
CA PRO A 53 2.30 -16.45 8.76
C PRO A 53 3.67 -16.89 9.29
N MET A 54 4.55 -17.30 8.37
CA MET A 54 5.91 -17.73 8.70
C MET A 54 6.94 -16.83 8.03
N PRO A 55 7.96 -16.34 8.75
CA PRO A 55 8.99 -15.47 8.16
C PRO A 55 9.97 -16.22 7.26
N SER A 56 10.07 -17.55 7.38
CA SER A 56 11.04 -18.37 6.64
C SER A 56 10.36 -19.24 5.58
N ALA A 57 10.83 -19.14 4.35
CA ALA A 57 10.39 -20.00 3.25
C ALA A 57 10.60 -21.50 3.55
N ARG A 58 11.65 -21.86 4.25
CA ARG A 58 12.01 -23.26 4.60
C ARG A 58 11.05 -23.91 5.60
N HIS A 59 10.22 -23.11 6.28
CA HIS A 59 9.19 -23.57 7.20
C HIS A 59 7.77 -23.35 6.65
N SER A 60 7.67 -22.89 5.41
CA SER A 60 6.40 -22.53 4.75
C SER A 60 6.01 -23.56 3.72
N ASN A 61 4.71 -23.80 3.58
CA ASN A 61 4.14 -24.74 2.62
C ASN A 61 3.00 -24.15 1.76
N LEU A 62 2.64 -22.87 1.98
CA LEU A 62 1.68 -22.13 1.17
C LEU A 62 2.30 -20.82 0.72
N LEU A 63 2.57 -20.62 -0.56
CA LEU A 63 3.01 -19.34 -1.10
C LEU A 63 1.80 -18.54 -1.58
N ILE A 64 1.50 -17.42 -0.93
CA ILE A 64 0.50 -16.47 -1.39
C ILE A 64 1.23 -15.33 -2.11
N ILE A 65 0.94 -15.18 -3.40
CA ILE A 65 1.48 -14.09 -4.22
C ILE A 65 0.48 -12.94 -4.20
N GLU A 66 0.79 -11.89 -3.48
CA GLU A 66 -0.13 -10.83 -3.08
C GLU A 66 -0.16 -9.64 -4.05
N GLY A 67 -0.47 -9.93 -5.32
CA GLY A 67 -0.65 -8.91 -6.34
C GLY A 67 0.47 -8.86 -7.38
N THR A 68 1.14 -7.75 -7.53
CA THR A 68 2.08 -7.53 -8.64
C THR A 68 3.40 -8.27 -8.44
N ILE A 69 3.88 -8.92 -9.50
CA ILE A 69 5.26 -9.40 -9.58
C ILE A 69 5.97 -8.57 -10.65
N THR A 70 6.99 -7.83 -10.24
CA THR A 70 7.88 -7.15 -11.19
C THR A 70 8.95 -8.12 -11.69
N LEU A 71 9.57 -7.79 -12.82
CA LEU A 71 10.71 -8.57 -13.31
C LEU A 71 11.83 -8.66 -12.27
N LYS A 72 12.08 -7.58 -11.53
CA LYS A 72 13.08 -7.53 -10.46
C LYS A 72 12.70 -8.46 -9.29
N MET A 73 11.40 -8.53 -8.93
CA MET A 73 10.89 -9.38 -7.84
C MET A 73 10.74 -10.85 -8.23
N ALA A 74 10.54 -11.15 -9.51
CA ALA A 74 10.24 -12.50 -9.99
C ALA A 74 11.32 -13.53 -9.64
N LYS A 75 12.61 -13.14 -9.68
CA LYS A 75 13.73 -14.01 -9.24
C LYS A 75 13.57 -14.41 -7.76
N PHE A 76 13.20 -13.48 -6.90
CA PHE A 76 13.01 -13.74 -5.47
C PHE A 76 11.78 -14.59 -5.19
N VAL A 77 10.67 -14.37 -5.91
CA VAL A 77 9.48 -15.23 -5.82
C VAL A 77 9.82 -16.67 -6.18
N LYS A 78 10.58 -16.88 -7.26
CA LYS A 78 11.04 -18.20 -7.68
C LYS A 78 11.96 -18.82 -6.62
N TRP A 79 12.91 -18.05 -6.13
CA TRP A 79 13.88 -18.51 -5.10
C TRP A 79 13.18 -18.88 -3.78
N VAL A 80 12.19 -18.09 -3.33
CA VAL A 80 11.35 -18.41 -2.16
C VAL A 80 10.61 -19.73 -2.39
N TYR A 81 9.97 -19.90 -3.55
CA TYR A 81 9.27 -21.13 -3.91
C TYR A 81 10.20 -22.35 -3.91
N GLU A 82 11.39 -22.23 -4.44
CA GLU A 82 12.38 -23.34 -4.50
C GLU A 82 12.85 -23.78 -3.11
N GLN A 83 12.93 -22.85 -2.15
CA GLN A 83 13.32 -23.17 -0.76
C GLN A 83 12.21 -23.81 0.08
N MET A 84 10.96 -23.73 -0.36
CA MET A 84 9.83 -24.31 0.37
C MET A 84 9.85 -25.84 0.30
N PRO A 85 9.62 -26.55 1.44
CA PRO A 85 9.52 -28.00 1.46
C PRO A 85 8.24 -28.51 0.78
N GLU A 86 8.26 -29.73 0.29
CA GLU A 86 7.06 -30.42 -0.20
C GLU A 86 6.28 -31.09 0.97
N PRO A 87 4.96 -31.15 0.90
CA PRO A 87 4.08 -30.60 -0.14
C PRO A 87 3.90 -29.08 0.03
N LYS A 88 3.97 -28.33 -1.08
CA LYS A 88 3.79 -26.88 -1.10
C LYS A 88 2.73 -26.46 -2.10
N PHE A 89 2.06 -25.33 -1.82
CA PHE A 89 0.95 -24.81 -2.59
C PHE A 89 1.18 -23.34 -2.93
N VAL A 90 0.62 -22.91 -4.06
CA VAL A 90 0.73 -21.52 -4.53
C VAL A 90 -0.64 -20.96 -4.83
N ALA A 91 -0.95 -19.83 -4.19
CA ALA A 91 -2.14 -19.04 -4.46
C ALA A 91 -1.76 -17.70 -5.11
N ALA A 92 -2.26 -17.42 -6.31
CA ALA A 92 -2.13 -16.12 -6.96
C ALA A 92 -3.30 -15.22 -6.56
N MET A 93 -3.04 -14.24 -5.70
CA MET A 93 -4.03 -13.33 -5.15
C MET A 93 -4.09 -12.01 -5.91
N GLY A 94 -5.26 -11.70 -6.46
CA GLY A 94 -5.57 -10.46 -7.14
C GLY A 94 -5.32 -10.47 -8.65
N ALA A 95 -6.02 -9.60 -9.36
CA ALA A 95 -5.98 -9.51 -10.82
C ALA A 95 -4.55 -9.28 -11.36
N CYS A 96 -3.69 -8.62 -10.59
CA CYS A 96 -2.30 -8.35 -10.98
C CYS A 96 -1.46 -9.62 -10.99
N ALA A 97 -1.55 -10.47 -9.96
CA ALA A 97 -0.88 -11.77 -9.90
C ALA A 97 -1.38 -12.71 -11.00
N ILE A 98 -2.67 -12.63 -11.34
CA ILE A 98 -3.31 -13.51 -12.33
C ILE A 98 -2.86 -13.14 -13.75
N LYS A 99 -2.98 -11.88 -14.16
CA LYS A 99 -2.71 -11.44 -15.54
C LYS A 99 -2.32 -9.96 -15.68
N GLY A 100 -1.76 -9.34 -14.63
CA GLY A 100 -1.33 -7.94 -14.66
C GLY A 100 -2.39 -6.93 -14.19
N GLY A 101 -3.69 -7.29 -14.17
CA GLY A 101 -4.76 -6.43 -13.65
C GLY A 101 -4.77 -5.02 -14.25
N VAL A 102 -4.88 -4.01 -13.40
CA VAL A 102 -4.83 -2.60 -13.81
C VAL A 102 -3.50 -2.18 -14.43
N PHE A 103 -2.42 -2.92 -14.17
CA PHE A 103 -1.09 -2.68 -14.76
C PHE A 103 -0.82 -3.54 -16.01
N TYR A 104 -1.85 -4.18 -16.57
CA TYR A 104 -1.68 -4.92 -17.83
C TYR A 104 -1.07 -4.03 -18.91
N GLY A 105 -0.07 -4.58 -19.61
CA GLY A 105 0.72 -3.85 -20.60
C GLY A 105 1.92 -3.08 -20.04
N SER A 106 2.19 -3.18 -18.73
CA SER A 106 3.44 -2.67 -18.16
C SER A 106 4.65 -3.44 -18.69
N TYR A 107 5.73 -2.71 -18.96
CA TYR A 107 6.99 -3.29 -19.44
C TYR A 107 7.74 -4.08 -18.35
N HIS A 108 7.33 -3.98 -17.10
CA HIS A 108 8.09 -4.48 -15.94
C HIS A 108 7.31 -5.51 -15.09
N MET A 109 6.16 -5.98 -15.57
CA MET A 109 5.32 -6.91 -14.82
C MET A 109 5.16 -8.27 -15.49
N VAL A 110 5.05 -9.32 -14.66
CA VAL A 110 4.82 -10.70 -15.09
C VAL A 110 3.69 -11.35 -14.28
N PRO A 111 2.84 -12.21 -14.90
CA PRO A 111 1.89 -13.05 -14.18
C PRO A 111 2.58 -14.08 -13.31
N ALA A 112 1.95 -14.48 -12.19
CA ALA A 112 2.48 -15.48 -11.26
C ALA A 112 2.74 -16.83 -11.95
N SER A 113 1.86 -17.25 -12.87
CA SER A 113 2.00 -18.50 -13.63
C SER A 113 3.23 -18.56 -14.53
N ASN A 114 3.84 -17.42 -14.86
CA ASN A 114 5.09 -17.37 -15.62
C ASN A 114 6.33 -17.53 -14.73
N VAL A 115 6.16 -17.48 -13.41
CA VAL A 115 7.26 -17.53 -12.43
C VAL A 115 7.27 -18.86 -11.68
N VAL A 116 6.09 -19.28 -11.19
CA VAL A 116 5.91 -20.51 -10.39
C VAL A 116 4.60 -21.20 -10.77
N PRO A 117 4.45 -22.53 -10.54
CA PRO A 117 3.18 -23.22 -10.69
C PRO A 117 2.14 -22.65 -9.73
N VAL A 118 0.91 -22.40 -10.20
CA VAL A 118 -0.19 -21.83 -9.40
C VAL A 118 -1.29 -22.86 -9.21
N ASP A 119 -1.68 -23.13 -7.95
CA ASP A 119 -2.73 -24.09 -7.59
C ASP A 119 -4.12 -23.45 -7.51
N VAL A 120 -4.18 -22.18 -7.05
CA VAL A 120 -5.44 -21.44 -6.85
C VAL A 120 -5.29 -19.99 -7.29
N TYR A 121 -6.31 -19.47 -7.98
CA TYR A 121 -6.44 -18.07 -8.35
C TYR A 121 -7.53 -17.40 -7.52
N ILE A 122 -7.21 -16.26 -6.89
CA ILE A 122 -8.12 -15.48 -6.06
C ILE A 122 -8.39 -14.15 -6.76
N SER A 123 -9.56 -14.03 -7.37
CA SER A 123 -9.93 -12.86 -8.17
C SER A 123 -10.32 -11.68 -7.30
N GLY A 124 -9.97 -10.46 -7.73
CA GLY A 124 -10.29 -9.18 -7.08
C GLY A 124 -9.20 -8.15 -7.35
N CYS A 125 -9.47 -6.88 -6.99
CA CYS A 125 -8.50 -5.79 -7.15
C CYS A 125 -8.67 -4.72 -6.05
N PRO A 126 -8.29 -5.03 -4.80
CA PRO A 126 -7.87 -6.32 -4.25
C PRO A 126 -9.05 -7.30 -4.01
N PRO A 127 -8.80 -8.60 -3.85
CA PRO A 127 -9.76 -9.54 -3.28
C PRO A 127 -10.07 -9.19 -1.83
N THR A 128 -11.28 -9.46 -1.37
CA THR A 128 -11.63 -9.26 0.05
C THR A 128 -11.02 -10.36 0.93
N PRO A 129 -10.88 -10.15 2.25
CA PRO A 129 -10.43 -11.17 3.17
C PRO A 129 -11.26 -12.46 3.09
N GLU A 130 -12.58 -12.37 2.93
CA GLU A 130 -13.46 -13.55 2.78
C GLU A 130 -13.14 -14.35 1.52
N ALA A 131 -12.77 -13.69 0.43
CA ALA A 131 -12.36 -14.38 -0.80
C ALA A 131 -11.08 -15.19 -0.59
N LEU A 132 -10.14 -14.67 0.21
CA LEU A 132 -8.94 -15.40 0.63
C LEU A 132 -9.28 -16.59 1.51
N LEU A 133 -10.10 -16.42 2.56
CA LEU A 133 -10.50 -17.52 3.44
C LEU A 133 -11.16 -18.66 2.65
N LYS A 134 -12.07 -18.35 1.73
CA LYS A 134 -12.68 -19.35 0.82
C LYS A 134 -11.65 -20.05 -0.06
N ALA A 135 -10.60 -19.36 -0.50
CA ALA A 135 -9.54 -19.99 -1.29
C ALA A 135 -8.69 -20.95 -0.44
N ILE A 136 -8.42 -20.60 0.82
CA ILE A 136 -7.75 -21.47 1.78
C ILE A 136 -8.58 -22.74 2.01
N GLU A 137 -9.86 -22.62 2.30
CA GLU A 137 -10.78 -23.77 2.44
C GLU A 137 -10.78 -24.66 1.18
N LYS A 138 -10.71 -24.06 0.00
CA LYS A 138 -10.62 -24.81 -1.27
C LYS A 138 -9.31 -25.59 -1.39
N ILE A 139 -8.19 -25.03 -0.95
CA ILE A 139 -6.90 -25.75 -0.89
C ILE A 139 -7.00 -26.91 0.11
N GLN A 140 -7.54 -26.63 1.29
CA GLN A 140 -7.73 -27.64 2.34
C GLN A 140 -8.61 -28.82 1.90
N ASN A 141 -9.68 -28.56 1.15
CA ASN A 141 -10.56 -29.61 0.63
C ASN A 141 -9.87 -30.41 -0.47
N LYS A 142 -9.14 -29.78 -1.39
CA LYS A 142 -8.34 -30.51 -2.40
C LYS A 142 -7.30 -31.44 -1.75
N LEU A 143 -6.68 -31.02 -0.66
CA LEU A 143 -5.74 -31.85 0.08
C LEU A 143 -6.39 -33.08 0.71
N TYR A 144 -7.64 -32.95 1.15
CA TYR A 144 -8.37 -34.05 1.77
C TYR A 144 -8.87 -35.09 0.75
N GLU A 145 -9.26 -34.64 -0.44
CA GLU A 145 -9.82 -35.48 -1.51
C GLU A 145 -8.77 -36.24 -2.33
N ALA A 146 -7.50 -35.81 -2.30
CA ALA A 146 -6.45 -36.41 -3.13
C ALA A 146 -6.02 -37.79 -2.61
N PRO A 147 -6.21 -38.90 -3.34
CA PRO A 147 -5.73 -40.22 -2.93
C PRO A 147 -4.19 -40.24 -2.92
N GLY A 148 -3.62 -40.49 -1.75
CA GLY A 148 -2.19 -40.79 -1.61
C GLY A 148 -1.25 -39.66 -1.29
N GLY A 149 -1.71 -38.44 -1.02
CA GLY A 149 -0.87 -37.35 -0.52
C GLY A 149 0.26 -36.87 -1.48
N SER A 150 0.39 -37.47 -2.65
CA SER A 150 1.34 -36.98 -3.66
C SER A 150 0.61 -35.97 -4.55
N ARG A 151 1.13 -34.77 -4.57
CA ARG A 151 0.83 -33.81 -5.61
C ARG A 151 1.09 -34.47 -6.96
N ARG A 152 0.06 -34.71 -7.77
CA ARG A 152 0.30 -34.58 -9.18
C ARG A 152 0.58 -33.10 -9.39
N ALA A 153 1.75 -32.77 -9.90
CA ALA A 153 2.02 -31.49 -10.51
C ALA A 153 0.94 -31.27 -11.57
N GLY A 154 -0.18 -30.73 -11.15
CA GLY A 154 -1.39 -30.59 -11.95
C GLY A 154 -1.51 -29.16 -12.44
N GLY A 155 -0.65 -28.82 -13.22
CA GLY A 155 -0.74 -27.87 -14.30
C GLY A 155 0.14 -28.50 -15.35
N ASP A 156 -0.33 -28.64 -16.57
CA ASP A 156 0.54 -28.88 -17.70
C ASP A 156 1.72 -27.98 -17.53
N GLY A 157 2.87 -28.60 -17.22
CA GLY A 157 4.04 -27.88 -16.77
C GLY A 157 4.28 -26.73 -17.73
N VAL A 158 4.02 -25.51 -17.27
CA VAL A 158 4.64 -24.36 -17.91
C VAL A 158 6.10 -24.72 -17.86
N LYS A 159 6.65 -25.06 -19.02
CA LYS A 159 8.07 -25.36 -19.16
C LYS A 159 8.79 -24.11 -18.70
N THR A 160 9.15 -24.07 -17.41
CA THR A 160 9.96 -23.00 -16.80
C THR A 160 11.35 -22.93 -17.42
N ASN A 161 11.59 -23.73 -18.47
CA ASN A 161 12.88 -23.91 -19.14
C ASN A 161 13.29 -22.77 -20.04
N GLU A 162 12.41 -21.81 -20.29
CA GLU A 162 12.82 -20.58 -20.96
C GLU A 162 12.34 -19.40 -20.14
N TRP A 163 13.20 -19.00 -19.21
CA TRP A 163 13.12 -17.70 -18.56
C TRP A 163 13.24 -16.65 -19.66
N PRO A 164 12.14 -15.97 -20.06
CA PRO A 164 12.14 -15.13 -21.27
C PRO A 164 13.05 -13.91 -21.16
N PHE A 165 13.68 -13.72 -20.01
CA PHE A 165 14.41 -12.52 -19.66
C PHE A 165 15.94 -12.69 -19.69
N ASP A 166 16.47 -13.92 -19.72
CA ASP A 166 17.91 -14.14 -19.86
C ASP A 166 18.42 -13.91 -21.29
N LYS A 167 17.51 -13.75 -22.25
CA LYS A 167 17.85 -13.64 -23.68
C LYS A 167 17.62 -12.27 -24.31
N ARG A 168 17.32 -11.21 -23.54
CA ARG A 168 17.22 -9.86 -24.10
C ARG A 168 18.60 -9.17 -24.09
N PRO A 169 19.28 -9.03 -25.24
CA PRO A 169 20.50 -8.26 -25.30
C PRO A 169 20.22 -6.81 -24.91
N GLY A 170 20.94 -6.27 -23.95
CA GLY A 170 20.91 -4.84 -23.62
C GLY A 170 19.87 -4.39 -22.60
N SER A 171 19.15 -5.27 -21.90
CA SER A 171 18.31 -4.83 -20.79
C SER A 171 19.15 -4.60 -19.53
N THR A 172 19.61 -3.38 -19.33
CA THR A 172 20.29 -2.92 -18.09
C THR A 172 19.44 -3.01 -16.83
N PHE A 173 18.19 -3.47 -16.91
CA PHE A 173 17.25 -3.62 -15.82
C PHE A 173 17.52 -4.79 -14.87
N PHE A 174 18.46 -5.67 -15.20
CA PHE A 174 18.76 -6.92 -14.49
C PHE A 174 20.19 -7.03 -13.99
N VAL A 175 20.90 -5.93 -13.88
CA VAL A 175 22.19 -5.95 -13.17
C VAL A 175 21.86 -6.31 -11.72
N GLU A 176 22.23 -7.52 -11.31
CA GLU A 176 22.34 -7.83 -9.89
C GLU A 176 23.37 -6.84 -9.35
N ARG A 177 22.87 -5.88 -8.60
CA ARG A 177 23.75 -4.96 -7.92
C ARG A 177 24.35 -5.73 -6.74
N GLU A 178 25.53 -6.29 -6.94
CA GLU A 178 26.40 -6.70 -5.86
C GLU A 178 27.03 -5.42 -5.34
N GLU A 179 26.69 -5.01 -4.14
CA GLU A 179 27.35 -3.90 -3.48
C GLU A 179 28.54 -4.47 -2.72
N GLU A 180 29.70 -4.21 -3.23
CA GLU A 180 30.95 -4.39 -2.53
C GLU A 180 31.27 -3.15 -1.69
N LEU A 181 32.10 -3.32 -0.66
CA LEU A 181 32.68 -2.20 0.06
C LEU A 181 33.50 -1.33 -0.91
N ALA A 182 33.33 -0.01 -0.81
CA ALA A 182 34.17 0.90 -1.57
C ALA A 182 35.65 0.74 -1.14
N PRO A 183 36.64 1.00 -2.03
CA PRO A 183 38.03 0.92 -1.68
C PRO A 183 38.36 1.75 -0.42
N GLY A 184 38.82 1.10 0.64
CA GLY A 184 39.10 1.71 1.93
C GLY A 184 37.97 1.69 2.97
N GLU A 185 36.75 1.29 2.60
CA GLU A 185 35.69 1.00 3.58
C GLU A 185 36.01 -0.30 4.33
N LYS A 186 35.75 -0.26 5.65
CA LYS A 186 35.87 -1.43 6.53
C LYS A 186 34.49 -1.86 6.98
N GLY A 187 34.25 -3.15 7.14
CA GLY A 187 33.01 -3.67 7.67
C GLY A 187 32.45 -4.82 6.86
N LEU A 188 31.16 -5.12 7.09
CA LEU A 188 30.40 -6.16 6.41
C LEU A 188 29.20 -5.53 5.70
N VAL A 189 28.96 -5.90 4.45
CA VAL A 189 27.73 -5.56 3.74
C VAL A 189 26.66 -6.63 4.04
N LEU A 190 25.62 -6.25 4.76
CA LEU A 190 24.46 -7.09 5.01
C LEU A 190 23.35 -6.72 4.03
N VAL A 191 22.79 -7.70 3.33
CA VAL A 191 21.65 -7.51 2.43
C VAL A 191 20.34 -7.79 3.19
N VAL A 192 19.49 -6.78 3.34
CA VAL A 192 18.19 -6.86 4.00
C VAL A 192 17.07 -6.69 2.97
N GLY A 193 16.29 -7.73 2.74
CA GLY A 193 15.21 -7.74 1.75
C GLY A 193 15.63 -8.31 0.39
N PRO A 194 14.72 -8.32 -0.62
CA PRO A 194 13.37 -7.71 -0.65
C PRO A 194 12.28 -8.51 0.09
N GLN A 195 12.54 -9.76 0.45
CA GLN A 195 11.64 -10.59 1.24
C GLN A 195 12.18 -10.64 2.67
N HIS A 196 11.89 -9.58 3.43
CA HIS A 196 12.26 -9.48 4.83
C HIS A 196 11.19 -8.67 5.57
N PRO A 197 10.73 -9.10 6.74
CA PRO A 197 9.69 -8.38 7.49
C PRO A 197 10.01 -6.89 7.71
N GLY A 198 11.29 -6.55 7.94
CA GLY A 198 11.72 -5.18 8.22
C GLY A 198 11.93 -4.28 7.00
N SER A 199 12.03 -4.82 5.78
CA SER A 199 12.24 -4.01 4.57
C SER A 199 11.06 -4.05 3.59
N GLY A 200 10.11 -4.96 3.79
CA GLY A 200 8.98 -5.14 2.87
C GLY A 200 9.44 -5.53 1.46
N HIS A 201 9.08 -4.71 0.46
CA HIS A 201 9.41 -4.96 -0.96
C HIS A 201 10.61 -4.14 -1.42
N MET A 202 11.50 -3.77 -0.53
CA MET A 202 12.71 -3.02 -0.82
C MET A 202 13.93 -3.80 -0.31
N ARG A 203 15.03 -3.70 -1.02
CA ARG A 203 16.33 -4.18 -0.57
C ARG A 203 17.13 -3.03 0.01
N LEU A 204 17.79 -3.29 1.13
CA LEU A 204 18.76 -2.40 1.74
C LEU A 204 20.12 -3.10 1.76
N PHE A 205 21.16 -2.42 1.30
CA PHE A 205 22.53 -2.80 1.57
C PHE A 205 22.98 -2.01 2.80
N VAL A 206 23.20 -2.73 3.89
CA VAL A 206 23.55 -2.16 5.19
C VAL A 206 25.01 -2.45 5.45
N VAL A 207 25.83 -1.41 5.52
CA VAL A 207 27.24 -1.52 5.86
C VAL A 207 27.37 -1.47 7.38
N LEU A 208 27.99 -2.49 7.96
CA LEU A 208 28.12 -2.68 9.40
C LEU A 208 29.60 -2.65 9.83
N ASP A 209 29.88 -1.95 10.93
CA ASP A 209 31.09 -2.12 11.74
C ASP A 209 30.68 -2.72 13.09
N GLY A 210 30.95 -4.03 13.25
CA GLY A 210 30.34 -4.81 14.33
C GLY A 210 28.82 -4.86 14.18
N ASP A 211 28.06 -4.33 15.15
CA ASP A 211 26.60 -4.20 15.14
C ASP A 211 26.11 -2.79 14.79
N ILE A 212 27.04 -1.85 14.55
CA ILE A 212 26.72 -0.46 14.24
C ILE A 212 26.55 -0.27 12.73
N ILE A 213 25.49 0.40 12.33
CA ILE A 213 25.22 0.78 10.95
C ILE A 213 26.10 1.98 10.56
N VAL A 214 27.02 1.77 9.64
CA VAL A 214 27.91 2.83 9.13
C VAL A 214 27.28 3.53 7.92
N ASP A 215 26.66 2.74 7.03
CA ASP A 215 25.98 3.28 5.84
C ASP A 215 24.79 2.41 5.45
N VAL A 216 23.81 3.02 4.79
CA VAL A 216 22.65 2.30 4.24
C VAL A 216 22.41 2.76 2.81
N ARG A 217 22.38 1.81 1.88
CA ARG A 217 22.16 2.04 0.45
C ARG A 217 20.85 1.39 0.04
N PRO A 218 19.74 2.15 -0.06
CA PRO A 218 18.46 1.61 -0.50
C PRO A 218 18.51 1.20 -1.98
N ASP A 219 17.91 0.04 -2.28
CA ASP A 219 17.74 -0.47 -3.64
C ASP A 219 16.24 -0.67 -3.95
N PRO A 220 15.51 0.37 -4.36
CA PRO A 220 14.10 0.31 -4.71
C PRO A 220 13.87 -0.36 -6.08
N GLY A 221 12.59 -0.48 -6.49
CA GLY A 221 12.20 -0.98 -7.81
C GLY A 221 11.58 -2.38 -7.81
N PHE A 222 11.50 -3.05 -6.66
CA PHE A 222 10.89 -4.39 -6.55
C PHE A 222 9.37 -4.38 -6.78
N VAL A 223 8.72 -3.23 -6.66
CA VAL A 223 7.30 -3.01 -6.96
C VAL A 223 7.09 -1.91 -8.00
N HIS A 224 8.09 -1.64 -8.85
CA HIS A 224 7.98 -0.71 -9.95
C HIS A 224 7.04 -1.24 -11.02
N ARG A 225 5.87 -0.61 -11.14
CA ARG A 225 4.77 -1.08 -12.01
C ARG A 225 4.65 -0.29 -13.31
N GLY A 226 5.48 0.73 -13.50
CA GLY A 226 5.48 1.59 -14.69
C GLY A 226 4.24 2.50 -14.78
N VAL A 227 3.76 3.01 -13.64
CA VAL A 227 2.53 3.81 -13.53
C VAL A 227 2.58 5.03 -14.45
N GLU A 228 3.68 5.78 -14.43
CA GLU A 228 3.85 6.97 -15.30
C GLU A 228 3.72 6.61 -16.76
N LYS A 229 4.41 5.55 -17.20
CA LYS A 229 4.39 5.12 -18.61
C LYS A 229 3.05 4.55 -19.05
N LEU A 230 2.35 3.87 -18.16
CA LEU A 230 0.97 3.41 -18.42
C LEU A 230 0.00 4.58 -18.49
N ALA A 231 0.17 5.60 -17.64
CA ALA A 231 -0.66 6.82 -17.67
C ALA A 231 -0.50 7.60 -18.98
N GLU A 232 0.71 7.63 -19.57
CA GLU A 232 0.97 8.24 -20.88
C GLU A 232 0.32 7.47 -22.06
N ARG A 233 0.09 6.16 -21.88
CA ARG A 233 -0.48 5.26 -22.91
C ARG A 233 -1.99 5.07 -22.79
N ARG A 234 -2.62 5.72 -21.86
CA ARG A 234 -4.07 5.61 -21.59
C ARG A 234 -4.74 6.97 -21.71
N PRO A 235 -6.00 7.01 -22.16
CA PRO A 235 -6.78 8.24 -22.08
C PRO A 235 -6.84 8.76 -20.65
N PHE A 236 -6.75 10.07 -20.46
CA PHE A 236 -6.61 10.70 -19.14
C PHE A 236 -7.71 10.28 -18.13
N TRP A 237 -8.94 10.04 -18.60
CA TRP A 237 -10.06 9.63 -17.74
C TRP A 237 -9.96 8.18 -17.23
N THR A 238 -9.10 7.35 -17.81
CA THR A 238 -8.88 5.95 -17.37
C THR A 238 -7.68 5.81 -16.42
N VAL A 239 -6.98 6.89 -16.15
CA VAL A 239 -5.76 6.91 -15.32
C VAL A 239 -6.05 6.91 -13.81
N PRO A 240 -7.12 7.52 -13.27
CA PRO A 240 -7.38 7.54 -11.82
C PRO A 240 -7.32 6.16 -11.14
N PRO A 241 -7.91 5.06 -11.66
CA PRO A 241 -7.77 3.73 -11.07
C PRO A 241 -6.34 3.17 -11.09
N LEU A 242 -5.46 3.70 -11.94
CA LEU A 242 -4.04 3.35 -11.95
C LEU A 242 -3.28 4.10 -10.87
N VAL A 243 -3.55 5.40 -10.72
CA VAL A 243 -2.86 6.29 -9.78
C VAL A 243 -3.18 5.93 -8.33
N GLU A 244 -4.43 5.58 -8.01
CA GLU A 244 -4.80 5.19 -6.65
C GLU A 244 -4.01 4.00 -6.10
N LYS A 245 -3.49 3.15 -6.99
CA LYS A 245 -2.65 2.00 -6.61
C LYS A 245 -1.22 2.40 -6.23
N VAL A 246 -0.85 3.65 -6.38
CA VAL A 246 0.45 4.18 -5.91
C VAL A 246 0.48 4.16 -4.39
N SER A 247 -0.63 4.56 -3.72
CA SER A 247 -0.76 4.49 -2.27
C SER A 247 -2.16 4.00 -1.88
N ILE A 248 -2.31 2.70 -1.74
CA ILE A 248 -3.62 2.02 -1.67
C ILE A 248 -4.45 2.32 -0.42
N MET A 249 -3.81 2.53 0.73
CA MET A 249 -4.51 2.89 1.96
C MET A 249 -4.95 4.35 1.92
N ASP A 250 -4.17 5.17 1.22
CA ASP A 250 -4.33 6.61 1.03
C ASP A 250 -4.82 6.94 -0.39
N SER A 251 -5.70 6.09 -0.93
CA SER A 251 -6.08 6.10 -2.35
C SER A 251 -6.68 7.43 -2.81
N THR A 252 -7.48 8.10 -1.99
CA THR A 252 -8.06 9.41 -2.30
C THR A 252 -6.97 10.47 -2.45
N ASN A 253 -6.07 10.59 -1.48
CA ASN A 253 -4.94 11.53 -1.56
C ASN A 253 -3.99 11.21 -2.73
N ALA A 254 -3.82 9.94 -3.09
CA ALA A 254 -2.99 9.55 -4.24
C ALA A 254 -3.59 10.01 -5.58
N ILE A 255 -4.92 10.01 -5.73
CA ILE A 255 -5.61 10.44 -6.95
C ILE A 255 -5.65 11.96 -7.09
N LEU A 256 -5.89 12.68 -5.99
CA LEU A 256 -6.18 14.12 -5.99
C LEU A 256 -5.16 14.96 -6.79
N PRO A 257 -3.84 14.80 -6.66
CA PRO A 257 -2.91 15.66 -7.40
C PRO A 257 -2.99 15.44 -8.92
N TYR A 258 -3.33 14.22 -9.36
CA TYR A 258 -3.59 13.93 -10.76
C TYR A 258 -4.90 14.59 -11.24
N VAL A 259 -5.97 14.44 -10.47
CA VAL A 259 -7.27 15.02 -10.79
C VAL A 259 -7.19 16.54 -10.85
N HIS A 260 -6.53 17.20 -9.90
CA HIS A 260 -6.31 18.65 -9.90
C HIS A 260 -5.54 19.13 -11.15
N ALA A 261 -4.50 18.39 -11.57
CA ALA A 261 -3.76 18.73 -12.77
C ALA A 261 -4.63 18.61 -14.04
N VAL A 262 -5.46 17.57 -14.13
CA VAL A 262 -6.39 17.34 -15.23
C VAL A 262 -7.52 18.38 -15.25
N GLU A 263 -8.07 18.74 -14.08
CA GLU A 263 -9.09 19.78 -13.95
C GLU A 263 -8.59 21.12 -14.45
N LYS A 264 -7.37 21.51 -14.08
CA LYS A 264 -6.72 22.73 -14.62
C LYS A 264 -6.59 22.68 -16.13
N ALA A 265 -6.22 21.52 -16.70
CA ALA A 265 -6.08 21.33 -18.14
C ALA A 265 -7.42 21.32 -18.90
N LEU A 266 -8.52 21.05 -18.21
CA LEU A 266 -9.88 21.03 -18.75
C LEU A 266 -10.70 22.28 -18.41
N GLY A 267 -10.19 23.18 -17.54
CA GLY A 267 -10.91 24.35 -17.04
C GLY A 267 -12.07 24.00 -16.10
N LEU A 268 -12.07 22.80 -15.50
CA LEU A 268 -13.15 22.33 -14.61
C LEU A 268 -13.00 22.87 -13.19
N GLN A 269 -14.13 23.17 -12.54
CA GLN A 269 -14.22 23.69 -11.18
C GLN A 269 -15.19 22.82 -10.34
N PRO A 270 -14.70 21.86 -9.54
CA PRO A 270 -15.57 21.03 -8.70
C PRO A 270 -16.43 21.89 -7.78
N PRO A 271 -17.74 21.55 -7.60
CA PRO A 271 -18.62 22.29 -6.72
C PRO A 271 -18.22 22.14 -5.24
N PRO A 272 -18.59 23.09 -4.36
CA PRO A 272 -18.19 23.09 -2.94
C PRO A 272 -18.51 21.79 -2.21
N ARG A 273 -19.67 21.17 -2.49
CA ARG A 273 -20.04 19.86 -1.93
C ARG A 273 -19.02 18.79 -2.29
N ALA A 274 -18.63 18.69 -3.56
CA ALA A 274 -17.64 17.72 -4.02
C ALA A 274 -16.25 17.94 -3.38
N LYS A 275 -15.83 19.21 -3.24
CA LYS A 275 -14.57 19.58 -2.58
C LYS A 275 -14.52 19.08 -1.12
N ILE A 276 -15.60 19.31 -0.34
CA ILE A 276 -15.68 18.83 1.05
C ILE A 276 -15.75 17.31 1.10
N LEU A 277 -16.49 16.65 0.23
CA LEU A 277 -16.55 15.18 0.17
C LEU A 277 -15.19 14.55 -0.15
N ARG A 278 -14.41 15.17 -1.06
CA ARG A 278 -13.02 14.76 -1.34
C ARG A 278 -12.16 14.82 -0.08
N SER A 279 -12.22 15.92 0.66
CA SER A 279 -11.41 16.09 1.88
C SER A 279 -11.85 15.16 3.02
N ILE A 280 -13.16 14.90 3.20
CA ILE A 280 -13.65 13.89 4.17
C ILE A 280 -13.03 12.51 3.85
N MET A 281 -13.05 12.10 2.58
CA MET A 281 -12.51 10.81 2.19
C MET A 281 -10.97 10.77 2.23
N ALA A 282 -10.32 11.90 1.99
CA ALA A 282 -8.88 12.08 2.14
C ALA A 282 -8.43 11.90 3.60
N GLU A 283 -9.14 12.57 4.53
CA GLU A 283 -8.83 12.46 5.97
C GLU A 283 -9.18 11.08 6.54
N LEU A 284 -10.25 10.44 6.06
CA LEU A 284 -10.55 9.05 6.43
C LEU A 284 -9.45 8.08 5.97
N GLY A 285 -8.91 8.30 4.77
CA GLY A 285 -7.74 7.59 4.25
C GLY A 285 -6.48 7.84 5.09
N ARG A 286 -6.28 9.09 5.56
CA ARG A 286 -5.17 9.48 6.44
C ARG A 286 -5.23 8.74 7.77
N ILE A 287 -6.37 8.74 8.46
CA ILE A 287 -6.56 7.99 9.71
C ILE A 287 -6.18 6.53 9.49
N ARG A 288 -6.75 5.90 8.47
CA ARG A 288 -6.52 4.49 8.15
C ARG A 288 -5.05 4.20 7.87
N THR A 289 -4.39 5.06 7.11
CA THR A 289 -2.97 4.88 6.75
C THR A 289 -2.06 5.04 7.96
N HIS A 290 -2.31 6.01 8.82
CA HIS A 290 -1.53 6.17 10.05
C HIS A 290 -1.74 5.00 11.01
N LEU A 291 -2.96 4.50 11.18
CA LEU A 291 -3.23 3.30 11.98
C LEU A 291 -2.50 2.07 11.43
N TYR A 292 -2.47 1.92 10.10
CA TYR A 292 -1.71 0.87 9.43
C TYR A 292 -0.21 1.00 9.71
N ASP A 293 0.36 2.20 9.54
CA ASP A 293 1.79 2.44 9.77
C ASP A 293 2.16 2.18 11.26
N LEU A 294 1.32 2.61 12.21
CA LEU A 294 1.52 2.36 13.65
C LEU A 294 1.35 0.88 14.03
N ALA A 295 0.38 0.19 13.43
CA ALA A 295 0.17 -1.24 13.63
C ALA A 295 1.37 -2.07 13.18
N LEU A 296 1.88 -1.79 11.97
CA LEU A 296 3.10 -2.41 11.47
C LEU A 296 4.31 -2.06 12.33
N HIS A 297 4.44 -0.80 12.75
CA HIS A 297 5.51 -0.40 13.66
C HIS A 297 5.48 -1.24 14.93
N GLY A 298 4.29 -1.46 15.51
CA GLY A 298 4.11 -2.33 16.67
C GLY A 298 4.70 -3.72 16.44
N ILE A 299 4.31 -4.40 15.37
CA ILE A 299 4.78 -5.78 15.14
C ILE A 299 6.30 -5.84 14.91
N PHE A 300 6.90 -4.84 14.24
CA PHE A 300 8.34 -4.79 13.99
C PHE A 300 9.20 -4.54 15.24
N ILE A 301 8.62 -3.97 16.29
CA ILE A 301 9.27 -3.84 17.60
C ILE A 301 8.83 -4.91 18.60
N GLY A 302 8.10 -5.94 18.14
CA GLY A 302 7.67 -7.08 18.97
C GLY A 302 6.35 -6.89 19.72
N HIS A 303 5.52 -5.91 19.33
CA HIS A 303 4.24 -5.60 19.97
C HIS A 303 3.05 -6.02 19.09
N SER A 304 2.78 -7.33 18.99
CA SER A 304 1.74 -7.89 18.14
C SER A 304 0.31 -7.40 18.47
N THR A 305 0.03 -7.09 19.74
CA THR A 305 -1.27 -6.55 20.15
C THR A 305 -1.58 -5.22 19.47
N ALA A 306 -0.58 -4.34 19.28
CA ALA A 306 -0.76 -3.09 18.55
C ALA A 306 -1.15 -3.34 17.09
N PHE A 307 -0.57 -4.38 16.46
CA PHE A 307 -0.96 -4.80 15.11
C PHE A 307 -2.45 -5.19 15.07
N MET A 308 -2.90 -6.05 15.94
CA MET A 308 -4.30 -6.50 15.97
C MET A 308 -5.28 -5.34 16.21
N TRP A 309 -4.96 -4.42 17.11
CA TRP A 309 -5.82 -3.25 17.38
C TRP A 309 -5.85 -2.27 16.22
N GLY A 310 -4.69 -1.93 15.65
CA GLY A 310 -4.61 -1.01 14.52
C GLY A 310 -5.34 -1.54 13.28
N PHE A 311 -5.19 -2.84 12.97
CA PHE A 311 -5.93 -3.46 11.86
C PHE A 311 -7.42 -3.59 12.15
N GLY A 312 -7.83 -3.86 13.39
CA GLY A 312 -9.24 -3.87 13.79
C GLY A 312 -9.93 -2.51 13.58
N MET A 313 -9.27 -1.41 13.98
CA MET A 313 -9.76 -0.05 13.70
C MET A 313 -9.74 0.27 12.20
N GLY A 314 -8.68 -0.14 11.50
CA GLY A 314 -8.57 0.02 10.05
C GLY A 314 -9.67 -0.69 9.27
N ASP A 315 -10.14 -1.84 9.77
CA ASP A 315 -11.24 -2.60 9.16
C ASP A 315 -12.59 -1.90 9.33
N MET A 316 -12.87 -1.35 10.52
CA MET A 316 -14.06 -0.51 10.73
C MET A 316 -14.12 0.67 9.75
N ILE A 317 -12.96 1.30 9.47
CA ILE A 317 -12.86 2.39 8.50
C ILE A 317 -13.12 1.86 7.09
N ALA A 318 -12.54 0.71 6.72
CA ALA A 318 -12.71 0.11 5.40
C ALA A 318 -14.18 -0.23 5.08
N GLU A 319 -14.93 -0.71 6.07
CA GLU A 319 -16.37 -0.97 5.92
C GLU A 319 -17.16 0.31 5.61
N VAL A 320 -16.87 1.41 6.30
CA VAL A 320 -17.54 2.69 6.04
C VAL A 320 -17.10 3.27 4.70
N GLN A 321 -15.81 3.16 4.34
CA GLN A 321 -15.34 3.52 3.00
C GLN A 321 -16.09 2.75 1.91
N ALA A 322 -16.27 1.44 2.09
CA ALA A 322 -17.04 0.62 1.15
C ALA A 322 -18.49 1.07 1.03
N LYS A 323 -19.12 1.48 2.12
CA LYS A 323 -20.49 1.97 2.14
C LYS A 323 -20.64 3.31 1.40
N VAL A 324 -19.71 4.24 1.58
CA VAL A 324 -19.74 5.56 0.95
C VAL A 324 -19.30 5.50 -0.51
N THR A 325 -18.21 4.80 -0.80
CA THR A 325 -17.55 4.84 -2.12
C THR A 325 -17.84 3.62 -3.00
N GLY A 326 -18.25 2.50 -2.39
CA GLY A 326 -18.46 1.21 -3.04
C GLY A 326 -17.21 0.30 -3.05
N ALA A 327 -16.11 0.70 -2.40
CA ALA A 327 -14.91 -0.13 -2.29
C ALA A 327 -14.20 0.05 -0.94
N ARG A 328 -13.69 -1.03 -0.39
CA ARG A 328 -12.98 -1.04 0.91
C ARG A 328 -11.66 -0.27 0.88
N THR A 329 -10.98 -0.24 -0.27
CA THR A 329 -9.62 0.30 -0.38
C THR A 329 -9.47 1.27 -1.55
N THR A 330 -9.58 0.79 -2.77
CA THR A 330 -9.33 1.55 -3.99
C THR A 330 -10.66 1.81 -4.69
N SER A 331 -11.13 3.04 -4.59
CA SER A 331 -12.50 3.41 -4.98
C SER A 331 -12.57 4.29 -6.22
N ALA A 332 -11.44 4.86 -6.67
CA ALA A 332 -11.40 5.92 -7.68
C ALA A 332 -12.47 7.00 -7.39
N TYR A 333 -12.56 7.44 -6.13
CA TYR A 333 -13.63 8.31 -5.65
C TYR A 333 -13.59 9.73 -6.25
N PRO A 334 -12.45 10.47 -6.20
CA PRO A 334 -12.29 11.70 -6.96
C PRO A 334 -12.21 11.42 -8.46
N ILE A 335 -12.99 12.16 -9.22
CA ILE A 335 -12.93 12.17 -10.69
C ILE A 335 -12.79 13.61 -11.17
N PRO A 336 -12.28 13.85 -12.39
CA PRO A 336 -12.23 15.21 -12.94
C PRO A 336 -13.62 15.87 -12.92
N GLY A 337 -13.70 17.04 -12.29
CA GLY A 337 -14.93 17.83 -12.11
C GLY A 337 -15.79 17.44 -10.92
N GLY A 338 -15.36 16.50 -10.03
CA GLY A 338 -16.15 16.18 -8.85
C GLY A 338 -15.84 14.87 -8.16
N VAL A 339 -16.89 14.16 -7.69
CA VAL A 339 -16.78 12.85 -7.03
C VAL A 339 -17.75 11.85 -7.65
N ARG A 340 -17.39 10.58 -7.59
CA ARG A 340 -18.13 9.49 -8.23
C ARG A 340 -19.47 9.15 -7.58
N ARG A 341 -19.63 9.43 -6.30
CA ARG A 341 -20.86 9.16 -5.51
C ARG A 341 -21.08 10.26 -4.48
N ASP A 342 -22.34 10.59 -4.23
CA ASP A 342 -22.70 11.48 -3.15
C ASP A 342 -22.74 10.74 -1.81
N LEU A 343 -22.67 11.50 -0.73
CA LEU A 343 -22.84 11.00 0.62
C LEU A 343 -24.35 10.88 0.92
N THR A 344 -24.83 9.65 0.95
CA THR A 344 -26.21 9.35 1.33
C THR A 344 -26.43 9.57 2.83
N THR A 345 -27.69 9.72 3.25
CA THR A 345 -28.06 9.80 4.68
C THR A 345 -27.51 8.61 5.48
N ASP A 346 -27.62 7.40 4.92
CA ASP A 346 -27.10 6.19 5.55
C ASP A 346 -25.57 6.17 5.60
N GLY A 347 -24.91 6.68 4.57
CA GLY A 347 -23.45 6.87 4.56
C GLY A 347 -22.98 7.88 5.61
N ARG A 348 -23.68 9.01 5.75
CA ARG A 348 -23.42 10.00 6.79
C ARG A 348 -23.55 9.42 8.19
N GLN A 349 -24.67 8.74 8.46
CA GLN A 349 -24.88 8.07 9.75
C GLN A 349 -23.82 7.00 10.04
N ALA A 350 -23.34 6.31 9.01
CA ALA A 350 -22.25 5.33 9.16
C ALA A 350 -20.94 6.00 9.55
N LEU A 351 -20.59 7.15 8.95
CA LEU A 351 -19.43 7.96 9.33
C LEU A 351 -19.54 8.46 10.77
N GLU A 352 -20.69 9.03 11.16
CA GLU A 352 -20.91 9.53 12.52
C GLU A 352 -20.77 8.41 13.56
N ARG A 353 -21.36 7.23 13.30
CA ARG A 353 -21.20 6.05 14.17
C ARG A 353 -19.76 5.55 14.22
N LEU A 354 -19.03 5.58 13.09
CA LEU A 354 -17.62 5.22 13.05
C LEU A 354 -16.82 6.13 13.98
N LEU A 355 -16.95 7.46 13.85
CA LEU A 355 -16.19 8.43 14.66
C LEU A 355 -16.50 8.25 16.17
N ALA A 356 -17.77 8.04 16.52
CA ALA A 356 -18.16 7.78 17.91
C ALA A 356 -17.52 6.50 18.50
N ARG A 357 -17.34 5.45 17.68
CA ARG A 357 -16.68 4.20 18.09
C ARG A 357 -15.16 4.30 18.06
N LEU A 358 -14.62 5.08 17.13
CA LEU A 358 -13.18 5.19 16.91
C LEU A 358 -12.50 5.98 18.06
N LYS A 359 -13.12 7.05 18.55
CA LYS A 359 -12.53 7.89 19.61
C LYS A 359 -12.13 7.10 20.88
N PRO A 360 -13.01 6.30 21.52
CA PRO A 360 -12.62 5.49 22.67
C PRO A 360 -11.55 4.44 22.29
N ALA A 361 -11.66 3.80 21.12
CA ALA A 361 -10.65 2.84 20.66
C ALA A 361 -9.27 3.48 20.45
N LEU A 362 -9.22 4.69 19.92
CA LEU A 362 -7.97 5.47 19.82
C LEU A 362 -7.40 5.78 21.20
N SER A 363 -8.22 6.23 22.16
CA SER A 363 -7.77 6.53 23.53
C SER A 363 -7.16 5.28 24.22
N ASP A 364 -7.73 4.10 23.97
CA ASP A 364 -7.19 2.86 24.51
C ASP A 364 -5.93 2.41 23.78
N PHE A 365 -5.86 2.60 22.45
CA PHE A 365 -4.64 2.34 21.69
C PHE A 365 -3.48 3.25 22.11
N GLU A 366 -3.74 4.49 22.45
CA GLU A 366 -2.73 5.41 22.99
C GLU A 366 -2.08 4.85 24.26
N LYS A 367 -2.89 4.34 25.20
CA LYS A 367 -2.40 3.70 26.43
C LYS A 367 -1.60 2.43 26.13
N LEU A 368 -2.12 1.62 25.19
CA LEU A 368 -1.53 0.34 24.79
C LEU A 368 -0.18 0.52 24.11
N PHE A 369 -0.04 1.49 23.22
CA PHE A 369 1.11 1.65 22.33
C PHE A 369 1.96 2.87 22.70
N LEU A 370 1.46 4.10 22.56
CA LEU A 370 2.26 5.32 22.72
C LEU A 370 2.76 5.53 24.15
N LYS A 371 1.92 5.22 25.14
CA LYS A 371 2.24 5.34 26.58
C LYS A 371 2.95 4.12 27.16
N ASN A 372 3.16 3.06 26.34
CA ASN A 372 3.82 1.85 26.78
C ASN A 372 5.33 2.08 27.02
N PRO A 373 5.86 1.81 28.23
CA PRO A 373 7.28 2.05 28.53
C PRO A 373 8.24 1.29 27.61
N LEU A 374 7.88 0.06 27.16
CA LEU A 374 8.71 -0.73 26.25
C LEU A 374 8.77 -0.08 24.85
N VAL A 375 7.63 0.44 24.37
CA VAL A 375 7.58 1.16 23.08
C VAL A 375 8.44 2.42 23.16
N LYS A 376 8.31 3.19 24.24
CA LYS A 376 9.15 4.39 24.46
C LYS A 376 10.63 4.05 24.48
N ALA A 377 11.03 3.05 25.24
CA ALA A 377 12.43 2.61 25.32
C ALA A 377 13.00 2.14 23.97
N ARG A 378 12.16 1.69 23.03
CA ARG A 378 12.58 1.28 21.68
C ARG A 378 12.59 2.42 20.67
N LEU A 379 11.93 3.55 20.94
CA LEU A 379 11.72 4.61 19.96
C LEU A 379 12.32 5.97 20.36
N GLU A 380 12.37 6.28 21.66
CA GLU A 380 12.93 7.56 22.14
C GLU A 380 14.45 7.62 21.93
N GLY A 381 14.93 8.68 21.30
CA GLY A 381 16.34 8.89 20.96
C GLY A 381 16.86 7.97 19.82
N VAL A 382 16.01 7.16 19.19
CA VAL A 382 16.40 6.22 18.14
C VAL A 382 16.08 6.80 16.75
N GLY A 383 17.06 6.77 15.84
CA GLY A 383 16.91 7.23 14.46
C GLY A 383 16.66 8.74 14.37
N VAL A 384 17.40 9.53 15.13
CA VAL A 384 17.30 11.00 15.13
C VAL A 384 17.70 11.56 13.76
N LEU A 385 16.85 12.40 13.20
CA LEU A 385 17.10 13.15 11.98
C LEU A 385 17.19 14.64 12.33
N ASP A 386 18.38 15.20 12.25
CA ASP A 386 18.63 16.63 12.51
C ASP A 386 17.82 17.51 11.56
N PRO A 387 17.25 18.66 12.01
CA PRO A 387 16.43 19.55 11.20
C PRO A 387 17.13 20.07 9.93
N LYS A 388 18.42 20.41 10.01
CA LYS A 388 19.18 20.89 8.85
C LYS A 388 19.35 19.77 7.85
N LYS A 389 19.69 18.57 8.35
CA LYS A 389 19.85 17.37 7.51
C LYS A 389 18.53 16.95 6.89
N ALA A 390 17.42 17.03 7.62
CA ALA A 390 16.08 16.78 7.10
C ALA A 390 15.74 17.71 5.94
N ALA A 391 16.03 19.00 6.07
CA ALA A 391 15.82 19.99 5.03
C ALA A 391 16.74 19.78 3.81
N GLU A 392 18.04 19.54 4.02
CA GLU A 392 19.02 19.26 2.95
C GLU A 392 18.62 18.03 2.10
N LEU A 393 18.14 16.98 2.76
CA LEU A 393 17.75 15.74 2.10
C LEU A 393 16.33 15.78 1.52
N GLY A 394 15.59 16.87 1.79
CA GLY A 394 14.24 17.10 1.28
C GLY A 394 13.20 16.22 1.93
N ALA A 395 13.30 15.95 3.23
CA ALA A 395 12.29 15.25 4.01
C ALA A 395 10.93 15.94 3.92
N VAL A 396 9.85 15.17 3.92
CA VAL A 396 8.46 15.67 3.83
C VAL A 396 7.55 14.92 4.80
N GLY A 397 6.40 15.54 5.12
CA GLY A 397 5.36 14.94 5.93
C GLY A 397 5.78 14.68 7.38
N PRO A 398 5.25 13.62 8.02
CA PRO A 398 5.58 13.30 9.40
C PRO A 398 7.08 13.24 9.73
N PRO A 399 7.97 12.68 8.89
CA PRO A 399 9.42 12.73 9.12
C PRO A 399 9.98 14.15 9.22
N ALA A 400 9.54 15.07 8.37
CA ALA A 400 9.96 16.47 8.41
C ALA A 400 9.38 17.19 9.63
N ARG A 401 8.08 17.02 9.89
CA ARG A 401 7.40 17.64 11.03
C ARG A 401 7.92 17.11 12.37
N ALA A 402 8.33 15.86 12.45
CA ALA A 402 8.99 15.31 13.64
C ALA A 402 10.36 15.96 13.93
N SER A 403 11.02 16.47 12.89
CA SER A 403 12.30 17.21 12.97
C SER A 403 12.10 18.73 13.06
N GLY A 404 10.91 19.24 13.38
CA GLY A 404 10.63 20.67 13.58
C GLY A 404 10.32 21.47 12.32
N ILE A 405 10.22 20.84 11.12
CA ILE A 405 9.90 21.54 9.88
C ILE A 405 8.38 21.65 9.74
N ALA A 406 7.85 22.85 9.97
CA ALA A 406 6.42 23.15 9.96
C ALA A 406 5.90 23.38 8.52
N TYR A 407 5.75 22.28 7.74
CA TYR A 407 5.18 22.30 6.40
C TYR A 407 4.08 21.26 6.24
N ASP A 408 2.92 21.71 5.75
CA ASP A 408 1.78 20.89 5.36
C ASP A 408 1.05 21.55 4.20
N ALA A 409 0.94 20.88 3.05
CA ALA A 409 0.35 21.46 1.85
C ALA A 409 -1.14 21.81 2.02
N ARG A 410 -1.86 21.15 2.93
CA ARG A 410 -3.26 21.48 3.25
C ARG A 410 -3.42 22.89 3.84
N ILE A 411 -2.35 23.41 4.45
CA ILE A 411 -2.32 24.72 5.13
C ILE A 411 -1.61 25.78 4.29
N GLN A 412 -0.43 25.47 3.73
CA GLN A 412 0.35 26.43 2.95
C GLN A 412 -0.15 26.60 1.51
N SER A 413 -0.82 25.60 0.96
CA SER A 413 -1.37 25.62 -0.40
C SER A 413 -2.73 24.91 -0.39
N PRO A 414 -3.76 25.45 0.29
CA PRO A 414 -5.02 24.77 0.52
C PRO A 414 -5.72 24.43 -0.80
N TYR A 415 -6.42 23.33 -0.80
CA TYR A 415 -7.15 22.79 -1.93
C TYR A 415 -8.43 22.09 -1.45
N ASP A 416 -9.41 21.92 -2.33
CA ASP A 416 -10.69 21.28 -2.02
C ASP A 416 -11.33 21.80 -0.71
N GLY A 417 -11.76 20.94 0.20
CA GLY A 417 -12.35 21.33 1.48
C GLY A 417 -11.41 22.06 2.44
N TYR A 418 -10.08 21.96 2.24
CA TYR A 418 -9.09 22.65 3.08
C TYR A 418 -9.01 24.16 2.81
N GLU A 419 -9.63 24.64 1.72
CA GLU A 419 -9.84 26.07 1.50
C GLU A 419 -10.81 26.69 2.53
N LEU A 420 -11.74 25.88 3.05
CA LEU A 420 -12.79 26.30 3.99
C LEU A 420 -12.48 25.90 5.42
N ILE A 421 -11.96 24.68 5.62
CA ILE A 421 -11.69 24.09 6.92
C ILE A 421 -10.19 23.76 6.98
N LYS A 422 -9.48 24.33 7.94
CA LYS A 422 -8.04 24.10 8.08
C LYS A 422 -7.78 23.01 9.12
N PRO A 423 -7.04 21.95 8.78
CA PRO A 423 -6.62 20.96 9.77
C PRO A 423 -5.55 21.54 10.70
N GLU A 424 -5.48 21.01 11.91
CA GLU A 424 -4.37 21.30 12.81
C GLU A 424 -3.08 20.63 12.32
N MET A 425 -1.95 21.33 12.42
CA MET A 425 -0.63 20.82 12.04
C MET A 425 0.15 20.34 13.26
N ALA A 426 0.43 19.05 13.32
CA ALA A 426 1.29 18.47 14.33
C ALA A 426 2.77 18.69 14.01
N VAL A 427 3.56 19.20 14.95
CA VAL A 427 5.01 19.41 14.83
C VAL A 427 5.70 18.99 16.12
N GLU A 428 6.73 18.15 15.99
CA GLU A 428 7.63 17.74 17.06
C GLU A 428 9.05 18.23 16.77
N LYS A 429 9.96 18.13 17.74
CA LYS A 429 11.33 18.66 17.61
C LYS A 429 12.43 17.62 17.81
N ALA A 430 12.11 16.47 18.43
CA ALA A 430 13.12 15.48 18.79
C ALA A 430 13.73 14.78 17.55
N GLY A 431 13.03 14.72 16.43
CA GLY A 431 13.51 14.11 15.18
C GLY A 431 13.70 12.61 15.25
N ASP A 432 13.36 11.95 16.36
CA ASP A 432 13.52 10.52 16.57
C ASP A 432 12.30 9.69 16.11
N ALA A 433 12.37 8.39 16.29
CA ALA A 433 11.28 7.48 15.90
C ALA A 433 10.00 7.76 16.72
N MET A 434 10.12 8.13 18.01
CA MET A 434 8.97 8.45 18.84
C MET A 434 8.28 9.74 18.40
N ALA A 435 9.04 10.78 18.05
CA ALA A 435 8.51 12.03 17.50
C ALA A 435 7.74 11.79 16.19
N ARG A 436 8.25 10.90 15.31
CA ARG A 436 7.53 10.52 14.08
C ARG A 436 6.22 9.77 14.37
N VAL A 437 6.18 8.96 15.40
CA VAL A 437 4.95 8.30 15.90
C VAL A 437 3.99 9.34 16.49
N ALA A 438 4.48 10.26 17.31
CA ALA A 438 3.67 11.31 17.94
C ALA A 438 3.00 12.24 16.91
N VAL A 439 3.73 12.67 15.88
CA VAL A 439 3.15 13.45 14.76
C VAL A 439 2.01 12.69 14.09
N ARG A 440 2.20 11.40 13.74
CA ARG A 440 1.12 10.60 13.12
C ARG A 440 -0.09 10.45 14.03
N TRP A 441 0.17 10.28 15.33
CA TRP A 441 -0.91 10.16 16.30
C TRP A 441 -1.74 11.45 16.40
N SER A 442 -1.08 12.58 16.48
CA SER A 442 -1.76 13.89 16.49
C SER A 442 -2.53 14.14 15.18
N GLU A 443 -1.97 13.73 14.04
CA GLU A 443 -2.67 13.84 12.75
C GLU A 443 -3.93 12.94 12.67
N ILE A 444 -3.96 11.80 13.34
CA ILE A 444 -5.19 10.98 13.43
C ILE A 444 -6.29 11.78 14.13
N TRP A 445 -6.00 12.40 15.26
CA TRP A 445 -6.98 13.20 16.01
C TRP A 445 -7.41 14.44 15.23
N ALA A 446 -6.48 15.16 14.62
CA ALA A 446 -6.78 16.30 13.75
C ALA A 446 -7.69 15.90 12.58
N SER A 447 -7.48 14.70 12.00
CA SER A 447 -8.35 14.18 10.94
C SER A 447 -9.75 13.81 11.43
N VAL A 448 -9.87 13.26 12.65
CA VAL A 448 -11.18 12.97 13.27
C VAL A 448 -11.98 14.27 13.46
N GLU A 449 -11.35 15.30 14.03
CA GLU A 449 -11.97 16.62 14.26
C GLU A 449 -12.33 17.30 12.94
N TYR A 450 -11.44 17.23 11.95
CA TYR A 450 -11.71 17.75 10.60
C TYR A 450 -12.94 17.11 9.97
N ILE A 451 -13.08 15.78 10.04
CA ILE A 451 -14.23 15.08 9.44
C ILE A 451 -15.53 15.50 10.15
N GLU A 452 -15.52 15.65 11.48
CA GLU A 452 -16.71 16.12 12.22
C GLU A 452 -17.12 17.53 11.81
N GLU A 453 -16.17 18.44 11.65
CA GLU A 453 -16.43 19.80 11.18
C GLU A 453 -16.91 19.81 9.72
N ALA A 454 -16.26 19.06 8.85
CA ALA A 454 -16.63 18.92 7.45
C ALA A 454 -18.05 18.35 7.26
N LEU A 455 -18.45 17.38 8.08
CA LEU A 455 -19.83 16.87 8.08
C LEU A 455 -20.86 17.92 8.51
N ARG A 456 -20.51 18.81 9.44
CA ARG A 456 -21.40 19.92 9.84
C ARG A 456 -21.48 21.02 8.77
N ALA A 457 -20.36 21.30 8.11
CA ALA A 457 -20.24 22.34 7.08
C ALA A 457 -20.61 21.87 5.67
N LEU A 458 -20.97 20.58 5.47
CA LEU A 458 -21.27 20.02 4.16
C LEU A 458 -22.51 20.69 3.53
N PRO A 459 -22.34 21.49 2.44
CA PRO A 459 -23.46 22.18 1.80
C PRO A 459 -24.32 21.22 0.99
N ASP A 460 -25.54 21.60 0.71
CA ASP A 460 -26.35 20.98 -0.33
C ASP A 460 -25.86 21.39 -1.71
N GLY A 461 -26.21 20.63 -2.74
CA GLY A 461 -25.88 20.93 -4.13
C GLY A 461 -25.33 19.74 -4.90
N ASP A 462 -24.86 20.02 -6.10
CA ASP A 462 -24.29 19.02 -7.01
C ASP A 462 -22.91 18.55 -6.56
N ILE A 463 -22.57 17.34 -7.00
CA ILE A 463 -21.26 16.70 -6.75
C ILE A 463 -20.36 16.69 -7.99
N ILE A 464 -20.85 17.26 -9.10
CA ILE A 464 -20.16 17.32 -10.40
C ILE A 464 -20.25 18.77 -10.92
N ASP A 465 -19.20 19.21 -11.58
CA ASP A 465 -19.08 20.48 -12.25
C ASP A 465 -20.26 20.73 -13.22
N GLU A 466 -20.84 21.92 -13.18
CA GLU A 466 -21.99 22.33 -13.99
C GLU A 466 -21.71 22.23 -15.50
N ALA A 467 -20.47 22.51 -15.93
CA ALA A 467 -20.09 22.38 -17.33
C ALA A 467 -20.21 20.92 -17.82
N LEU A 468 -19.82 19.96 -16.98
CA LEU A 468 -19.99 18.53 -17.30
C LEU A 468 -21.45 18.09 -17.30
N ILE A 469 -22.25 18.60 -16.33
CA ILE A 469 -23.68 18.31 -16.26
C ILE A 469 -24.39 18.84 -17.51
N SER A 470 -24.06 20.04 -17.94
CA SER A 470 -24.65 20.68 -19.14
C SER A 470 -24.34 19.93 -20.44
N LEU A 471 -23.17 19.29 -20.51
CA LEU A 471 -22.76 18.46 -21.64
C LEU A 471 -23.34 17.03 -21.59
N SER A 472 -23.95 16.63 -20.47
CA SER A 472 -24.52 15.28 -20.29
C SER A 472 -26.05 15.30 -20.26
N PRO A 473 -26.75 15.18 -21.40
CA PRO A 473 -28.21 15.27 -21.45
C PRO A 473 -28.91 14.20 -20.61
N ASN A 474 -28.21 13.11 -20.31
CA ASN A 474 -28.73 12.00 -19.53
C ASN A 474 -28.26 11.98 -18.06
N PHE A 475 -27.56 13.01 -17.58
CA PHE A 475 -27.00 13.03 -16.21
C PHE A 475 -28.04 12.71 -15.12
N ARG A 476 -29.23 13.29 -15.22
CA ARG A 476 -30.33 13.06 -14.25
C ARG A 476 -30.79 11.59 -14.22
N ARG A 477 -30.67 10.85 -15.33
CA ARG A 477 -31.07 9.45 -15.46
C ARG A 477 -29.94 8.48 -15.17
N GLU A 478 -28.75 8.78 -15.64
CA GLU A 478 -27.58 7.90 -15.62
C GLU A 478 -26.59 8.25 -14.49
N GLY A 479 -26.80 9.39 -13.82
CA GLY A 479 -25.91 9.87 -12.78
C GLY A 479 -24.49 10.06 -13.29
N VAL A 480 -23.53 9.76 -12.42
CA VAL A 480 -22.10 9.91 -12.74
C VAL A 480 -21.65 8.98 -13.89
N ALA A 481 -22.37 7.91 -14.19
CA ALA A 481 -22.04 7.06 -15.35
C ALA A 481 -22.12 7.85 -16.68
N GLY A 482 -23.07 8.77 -16.82
CA GLY A 482 -23.18 9.66 -17.99
C GLY A 482 -21.99 10.61 -18.15
N ILE A 483 -21.35 11.01 -17.05
CA ILE A 483 -20.18 11.88 -17.06
C ILE A 483 -18.96 11.22 -17.74
N PHE A 484 -18.78 9.92 -17.58
CA PHE A 484 -17.69 9.23 -18.27
C PHE A 484 -17.81 9.34 -19.80
N GLY A 485 -19.05 9.30 -20.34
CA GLY A 485 -19.29 9.55 -21.77
C GLY A 485 -18.86 10.95 -22.21
N VAL A 486 -19.13 11.97 -21.38
CA VAL A 486 -18.68 13.35 -21.65
C VAL A 486 -17.16 13.47 -21.58
N LEU A 487 -16.52 12.90 -20.55
CA LEU A 487 -15.06 12.94 -20.41
C LEU A 487 -14.34 12.37 -21.64
N THR A 488 -14.92 11.39 -22.32
CA THR A 488 -14.32 10.83 -23.56
C THR A 488 -14.28 11.83 -24.71
N GLN A 489 -15.13 12.86 -24.70
CA GLN A 489 -15.20 13.90 -25.73
C GLN A 489 -14.34 15.10 -25.41
N LEU A 490 -13.96 15.30 -24.15
CA LEU A 490 -13.11 16.40 -23.73
C LEU A 490 -11.66 16.20 -24.17
N ARG A 491 -10.97 17.32 -24.32
CA ARG A 491 -9.53 17.34 -24.64
C ARG A 491 -8.85 18.31 -23.69
N PRO A 492 -7.86 17.84 -22.91
CA PRO A 492 -7.04 18.73 -22.08
C PRO A 492 -6.33 19.74 -22.97
N GLU A 493 -6.38 21.02 -22.64
CA GLU A 493 -5.70 22.05 -23.41
C GLU A 493 -4.19 21.78 -23.52
N PRO A 494 -3.54 22.14 -24.63
CA PRO A 494 -2.09 22.06 -24.77
C PRO A 494 -1.41 22.89 -23.67
N GLY A 495 -0.46 22.30 -22.94
CA GLY A 495 0.22 22.99 -21.86
C GLY A 495 0.80 22.05 -20.82
N GLU A 496 1.30 22.64 -19.75
CA GLU A 496 1.87 21.96 -18.61
C GLU A 496 1.07 22.32 -17.35
N TYR A 497 0.63 21.30 -16.63
CA TYR A 497 -0.24 21.47 -15.46
C TYR A 497 0.27 20.64 -14.30
N HIS A 498 -0.07 21.05 -13.09
CA HIS A 498 0.37 20.36 -11.89
C HIS A 498 -0.68 20.37 -10.79
N GLY A 499 -0.63 19.35 -9.96
CA GLY A 499 -1.36 19.26 -8.71
C GLY A 499 -0.39 18.98 -7.54
N LEU A 500 -0.64 19.62 -6.42
CA LEU A 500 0.08 19.44 -5.15
C LEU A 500 -0.94 19.11 -4.06
N VAL A 501 -0.66 18.07 -3.28
CA VAL A 501 -1.49 17.67 -2.12
C VAL A 501 -0.61 17.19 -0.99
N GLU A 502 -1.14 17.16 0.21
CA GLU A 502 -0.53 16.48 1.35
C GLU A 502 -1.10 15.06 1.47
N MET A 503 -0.35 14.08 0.98
CA MET A 503 -0.64 12.67 1.28
C MET A 503 -0.31 12.37 2.74
N THR A 504 -0.74 11.24 3.24
CA THR A 504 -0.50 10.81 4.63
C THR A 504 0.99 10.78 5.00
N ARG A 505 1.85 10.46 4.04
CA ARG A 505 3.31 10.39 4.26
C ARG A 505 4.05 11.66 3.89
N GLY A 506 3.33 12.70 3.41
CA GLY A 506 3.88 14.00 3.08
C GLY A 506 3.43 14.54 1.73
N ALA A 507 3.97 15.69 1.34
CA ALA A 507 3.62 16.37 0.10
C ALA A 507 3.91 15.52 -1.14
N ALA A 508 2.89 15.37 -1.98
CA ALA A 508 2.94 14.72 -3.28
C ALA A 508 2.63 15.70 -4.40
N TYR A 509 3.35 15.56 -5.49
CA TYR A 509 3.23 16.42 -6.65
C TYR A 509 3.04 15.59 -7.92
N VAL A 510 2.09 15.99 -8.75
CA VAL A 510 1.88 15.42 -10.08
C VAL A 510 2.03 16.50 -11.13
N PHE A 511 2.82 16.20 -12.13
CA PHE A 511 2.98 17.01 -13.33
C PHE A 511 2.40 16.27 -14.54
N ILE A 512 1.66 16.97 -15.37
CA ILE A 512 1.18 16.47 -16.67
C ILE A 512 1.52 17.46 -17.77
N SER A 513 1.83 16.93 -18.97
CA SER A 513 1.97 17.71 -20.18
C SER A 513 0.95 17.22 -21.22
N SER A 514 0.17 18.13 -21.78
CA SER A 514 -0.85 17.86 -22.79
C SER A 514 -0.50 18.50 -24.13
N THR A 515 -0.90 17.85 -25.21
CA THR A 515 -0.82 18.36 -26.59
C THR A 515 -2.20 18.56 -27.22
N GLY A 516 -3.27 18.57 -26.43
CA GLY A 516 -4.66 18.56 -26.91
C GLY A 516 -5.20 17.18 -27.27
N SER A 517 -4.41 16.13 -27.01
CA SER A 517 -4.81 14.73 -27.17
C SER A 517 -5.47 14.20 -25.90
N PRO A 518 -6.36 13.16 -25.98
CA PRO A 518 -6.82 12.45 -24.80
C PRO A 518 -5.70 11.70 -24.08
N TYR A 519 -4.57 11.47 -24.74
CA TYR A 519 -3.37 10.85 -24.19
C TYR A 519 -2.40 11.94 -23.77
N LEU A 520 -1.96 11.91 -22.53
CA LEU A 520 -1.00 12.86 -21.99
C LEU A 520 0.40 12.56 -22.53
N LYS A 521 1.12 13.58 -22.96
CA LYS A 521 2.50 13.46 -23.47
C LYS A 521 3.47 13.01 -22.38
N ARG A 522 3.29 13.55 -21.16
CA ARG A 522 4.08 13.19 -19.98
C ARG A 522 3.21 13.20 -18.74
N VAL A 523 3.41 12.20 -17.89
CA VAL A 523 2.87 12.16 -16.53
C VAL A 523 4.01 11.82 -15.59
N ARG A 524 4.23 12.63 -14.56
CA ARG A 524 5.27 12.40 -13.55
C ARG A 524 4.70 12.51 -12.14
N PHE A 525 5.06 11.56 -11.30
CA PHE A 525 4.71 11.52 -9.89
C PHE A 525 5.94 11.76 -9.01
N VAL A 526 5.86 12.70 -8.08
CA VAL A 526 6.81 12.89 -6.99
C VAL A 526 6.08 12.54 -5.71
N THR A 527 6.44 11.42 -5.11
CA THR A 527 5.75 10.85 -3.96
C THR A 527 6.55 11.04 -2.68
N PRO A 528 5.90 11.12 -1.51
CA PRO A 528 6.60 11.34 -0.25
C PRO A 528 7.52 10.18 0.13
N SER A 529 7.14 8.91 -0.12
CA SER A 529 8.02 7.77 0.18
C SER A 529 9.31 7.81 -0.64
N TRP A 530 9.27 8.24 -1.90
CA TRP A 530 10.48 8.44 -2.70
C TRP A 530 11.38 9.54 -2.10
N ARG A 531 10.78 10.67 -1.69
CA ARG A 531 11.53 11.78 -1.10
C ARG A 531 12.16 11.40 0.25
N ASN A 532 11.45 10.63 1.06
CA ASN A 532 11.91 10.22 2.40
C ASN A 532 12.92 9.07 2.41
N LEU A 533 13.27 8.49 1.24
CA LEU A 533 14.19 7.36 1.14
C LEU A 533 15.60 7.69 1.64
N ARG A 534 16.16 8.84 1.21
CA ARG A 534 17.46 9.31 1.68
C ARG A 534 17.46 9.77 3.14
N PRO A 535 16.49 10.58 3.60
CA PRO A 535 16.32 10.89 5.03
C PRO A 535 16.26 9.66 5.92
N MET A 536 15.55 8.60 5.49
CA MET A 536 15.45 7.33 6.21
C MET A 536 16.80 6.63 6.32
N ALA A 537 17.54 6.54 5.22
CA ALA A 537 18.87 5.92 5.21
C ALA A 537 19.86 6.68 6.13
N GLU A 538 19.80 8.00 6.12
CA GLU A 538 20.63 8.85 6.98
C GLU A 538 20.30 8.66 8.46
N ALA A 539 19.02 8.59 8.81
CA ALA A 539 18.58 8.39 10.19
C ALA A 539 18.96 7.04 10.79
N MET A 540 19.39 6.07 9.97
CA MET A 540 19.85 4.75 10.41
C MET A 540 21.33 4.75 10.81
N LYS A 541 22.15 5.69 10.32
CA LYS A 541 23.60 5.70 10.56
C LYS A 541 23.92 5.96 12.02
N GLY A 542 24.91 5.24 12.54
CA GLY A 542 25.35 5.32 13.93
C GLY A 542 24.51 4.54 14.93
N TYR A 543 23.39 3.95 14.50
CA TYR A 543 22.53 3.09 15.35
C TYR A 543 22.89 1.61 15.17
N ARG A 544 22.39 0.77 16.06
CA ARG A 544 22.61 -0.67 15.99
C ARG A 544 21.71 -1.32 14.92
N LEU A 545 22.15 -2.42 14.36
CA LEU A 545 21.35 -3.22 13.43
C LEU A 545 19.97 -3.59 14.03
N ALA A 546 19.90 -3.84 15.34
CA ALA A 546 18.65 -4.12 16.05
C ALA A 546 17.66 -2.96 16.05
N ASP A 547 18.09 -1.72 15.80
CA ASP A 547 17.23 -0.54 15.73
C ASP A 547 16.69 -0.28 14.31
N LEU A 548 17.27 -0.94 13.29
CA LEU A 548 16.85 -0.77 11.90
C LEU A 548 15.34 -0.93 11.69
N PRO A 549 14.65 -1.96 12.22
CA PRO A 549 13.20 -2.09 12.05
C PRO A 549 12.41 -0.94 12.68
N ALA A 550 12.81 -0.47 13.85
CA ALA A 550 12.18 0.66 14.54
C ALA A 550 12.32 1.97 13.75
N ILE A 551 13.54 2.25 13.25
CA ILE A 551 13.80 3.44 12.43
C ILE A 551 13.06 3.34 11.10
N TYR A 552 13.17 2.22 10.38
CA TYR A 552 12.51 1.98 9.09
C TYR A 552 11.00 2.25 9.16
N MET A 553 10.33 1.61 10.12
CA MET A 553 8.88 1.74 10.25
C MET A 553 8.43 3.12 10.72
N SER A 554 9.26 3.83 11.51
CA SER A 554 8.93 5.19 11.94
C SER A 554 8.80 6.19 10.79
N PHE A 555 9.48 5.95 9.66
CA PHE A 555 9.32 6.77 8.45
C PHE A 555 8.01 6.52 7.73
N GLY A 556 7.32 5.39 8.00
CA GLY A 556 6.11 5.00 7.27
C GLY A 556 6.38 4.80 5.77
N TYR A 557 7.60 4.39 5.42
CA TYR A 557 7.99 4.17 4.04
C TYR A 557 7.10 3.11 3.39
N PHE A 558 6.53 3.44 2.23
CA PHE A 558 5.68 2.54 1.48
C PHE A 558 6.28 2.27 0.09
N PRO A 559 6.86 1.08 -0.14
CA PRO A 559 7.57 0.77 -1.38
C PRO A 559 6.75 0.99 -2.66
N PRO A 560 5.45 0.58 -2.75
CA PRO A 560 4.63 0.84 -3.94
C PRO A 560 4.45 2.32 -4.29
N GLU A 561 4.56 3.21 -3.30
CA GLU A 561 4.51 4.66 -3.48
C GLU A 561 5.86 5.20 -3.97
N ALA A 562 6.96 4.67 -3.47
CA ALA A 562 8.29 5.07 -3.90
C ALA A 562 8.59 4.61 -5.34
N ASP A 563 8.21 3.39 -5.68
CA ASP A 563 8.57 2.75 -6.95
C ASP A 563 7.64 3.12 -8.12
N ARG A 564 6.39 3.55 -7.86
CA ARG A 564 5.35 4.00 -8.82
C ARG A 564 5.01 3.05 -9.96
#